data_bffcdf091616e89b8b3da73b02a8b72d
#
_entry.id   bffcdf091616e89b8b3da73b02a8b72d
#
_cell.length_a   1.000
_cell.length_b   1.000
_cell.length_c   1.000
_cell.angle_alpha   90.00
_cell.angle_beta   90.00
_cell.angle_gamma   90.00
#
_symmetry.space_group_name_H-M   'P 1'
#
loop_
_entity.id
_entity.type
_entity.pdbx_description
1 polymer ?
#
loop_
_entity_poly.entity_id
_entity_poly.type
_entity_poly.pdbx_seq_one_letter_code
_entity_poly.pdbx_strand_id
1 'polypeptide(L)'
;MDKFVKLGQDMVLLWSKYKVMYWAGIWNTLKLAFLATLIGCFIGLLCGVLNTIPYTKKDPLPKRFLLKLLRIIIRIYVEVFRGTPMVLQSVFIYYGLPYFSNNALRFDNIFAAALLIVAINTGAYMAESVRGGIISIDPGQTEGAKAIGMTHFQTMVNVIMPQALRNIMPQIGNNFIINVKEIGRAHV
;
A
#
# COMPACT_ATOMS: atom_id res chain seq x y z
N MET A 1 26.84 41.01 9.19
CA MET A 1 25.41 41.24 9.51
C MET A 1 24.55 41.33 8.25
N ASP A 2 25.06 41.92 7.16
CA ASP A 2 24.31 42.09 5.89
C ASP A 2 23.89 40.81 5.18
N LYS A 3 24.66 39.72 5.29
CA LYS A 3 24.37 38.44 4.63
C LYS A 3 23.12 37.75 5.17
N PHE A 4 22.89 37.84 6.49
CA PHE A 4 21.71 37.27 7.14
C PHE A 4 20.44 38.09 6.86
N VAL A 5 20.58 39.43 6.81
CA VAL A 5 19.48 40.35 6.48
C VAL A 5 19.04 40.11 5.04
N LYS A 6 20.01 39.97 4.10
CA LYS A 6 19.73 39.69 2.69
C LYS A 6 19.06 38.33 2.52
N LEU A 7 19.55 37.29 3.22
CA LEU A 7 18.92 35.96 3.19
C LEU A 7 17.46 36.01 3.68
N GLY A 8 17.19 36.76 4.74
CA GLY A 8 15.83 36.95 5.26
C GLY A 8 14.91 37.65 4.24
N GLN A 9 15.41 38.65 3.58
CA GLN A 9 14.65 39.36 2.52
C GLN A 9 14.39 38.46 1.33
N ASP A 10 15.37 37.69 0.87
CA ASP A 10 15.22 36.73 -0.22
C ASP A 10 14.20 35.62 0.13
N MET A 11 14.19 35.12 1.37
CA MET A 11 13.20 34.16 1.83
C MET A 11 11.76 34.73 1.85
N VAL A 12 11.57 35.95 2.31
CA VAL A 12 10.26 36.63 2.31
C VAL A 12 9.79 36.85 0.88
N LEU A 13 10.67 37.24 -0.02
CA LEU A 13 10.38 37.49 -1.42
C LEU A 13 9.99 36.20 -2.17
N LEU A 14 10.74 35.10 -1.93
CA LEU A 14 10.40 33.78 -2.45
C LEU A 14 9.06 33.28 -1.92
N TRP A 15 8.82 33.43 -0.61
CA TRP A 15 7.55 33.06 -0.01
C TRP A 15 6.36 33.85 -0.61
N SER A 16 6.47 35.17 -0.72
CA SER A 16 5.39 36.00 -1.27
C SER A 16 5.07 35.66 -2.73
N LYS A 17 6.10 35.32 -3.50
CA LYS A 17 5.98 34.99 -4.94
C LYS A 17 5.43 33.59 -5.18
N TYR A 18 5.84 32.59 -4.39
CA TYR A 18 5.55 31.17 -4.65
C TYR A 18 4.60 30.52 -3.63
N LYS A 19 4.09 31.25 -2.63
CA LYS A 19 3.21 30.69 -1.57
C LYS A 19 2.05 29.84 -2.10
N VAL A 20 1.40 30.26 -3.18
CA VAL A 20 0.27 29.54 -3.77
C VAL A 20 0.74 28.20 -4.36
N MET A 21 1.91 28.18 -5.01
CA MET A 21 2.51 26.98 -5.57
C MET A 21 2.92 25.99 -4.48
N TYR A 22 3.52 26.48 -3.38
CA TYR A 22 3.87 25.64 -2.23
C TYR A 22 2.62 25.00 -1.59
N TRP A 23 1.55 25.78 -1.36
CA TRP A 23 0.32 25.25 -0.82
C TRP A 23 -0.34 24.23 -1.74
N ALA A 24 -0.36 24.47 -3.04
CA ALA A 24 -0.87 23.53 -4.03
C ALA A 24 -0.04 22.24 -4.04
N GLY A 25 1.29 22.33 -3.97
CA GLY A 25 2.19 21.18 -3.89
C GLY A 25 1.96 20.34 -2.63
N ILE A 26 1.90 20.98 -1.46
CA ILE A 26 1.61 20.30 -0.18
C ILE A 26 0.27 19.59 -0.25
N TRP A 27 -0.77 20.28 -0.73
CA TRP A 27 -2.11 19.71 -0.83
C TRP A 27 -2.16 18.50 -1.77
N ASN A 28 -1.52 18.58 -2.93
CA ASN A 28 -1.46 17.47 -3.88
C ASN A 28 -0.70 16.28 -3.31
N THR A 29 0.41 16.51 -2.62
CA THR A 29 1.18 15.45 -1.96
C THR A 29 0.36 14.74 -0.87
N LEU A 30 -0.29 15.51 0.00
CA LEU A 30 -1.12 14.94 1.07
C LEU A 30 -2.32 14.17 0.50
N LYS A 31 -2.99 14.74 -0.51
CA LYS A 31 -4.10 14.09 -1.20
C LYS A 31 -3.68 12.78 -1.86
N LEU A 32 -2.56 12.80 -2.58
CA LEU A 32 -2.04 11.60 -3.23
C LEU A 32 -1.65 10.53 -2.19
N ALA A 33 -0.91 10.92 -1.14
CA ALA A 33 -0.50 10.00 -0.09
C ALA A 33 -1.70 9.37 0.64
N PHE A 34 -2.72 10.17 0.94
CA PHE A 34 -3.93 9.70 1.61
C PHE A 34 -4.71 8.70 0.73
N LEU A 35 -5.00 9.08 -0.51
CA LEU A 35 -5.73 8.22 -1.45
C LEU A 35 -4.95 6.93 -1.75
N ALA A 36 -3.64 7.03 -2.00
CA ALA A 36 -2.80 5.86 -2.24
C ALA A 36 -2.73 4.93 -1.04
N THR A 37 -2.68 5.47 0.18
CA THR A 37 -2.71 4.66 1.41
C THR A 37 -4.04 3.95 1.56
N LEU A 38 -5.17 4.61 1.34
CA LEU A 38 -6.50 3.98 1.41
C LEU A 38 -6.65 2.84 0.41
N ILE A 39 -6.30 3.10 -0.86
CA ILE A 39 -6.38 2.08 -1.93
C ILE A 39 -5.41 0.95 -1.64
N GLY A 40 -4.18 1.27 -1.23
CA GLY A 40 -3.16 0.29 -0.86
C GLY A 40 -3.58 -0.57 0.34
N CYS A 41 -4.20 0.02 1.37
CA CYS A 41 -4.76 -0.72 2.50
C CYS A 41 -5.85 -1.70 2.04
N PHE A 42 -6.72 -1.28 1.12
CA PHE A 42 -7.76 -2.15 0.58
C PHE A 42 -7.16 -3.33 -0.21
N ILE A 43 -6.20 -3.05 -1.11
CA ILE A 43 -5.48 -4.09 -1.87
C ILE A 43 -4.77 -5.04 -0.90
N GLY A 44 -4.04 -4.47 0.08
CA GLY A 44 -3.29 -5.24 1.06
C GLY A 44 -4.18 -6.11 1.94
N LEU A 45 -5.35 -5.61 2.35
CA LEU A 45 -6.33 -6.37 3.13
C LEU A 45 -6.86 -7.56 2.31
N LEU A 46 -7.23 -7.34 1.06
CA LEU A 46 -7.68 -8.42 0.17
C LEU A 46 -6.58 -9.48 -0.01
N CYS A 47 -5.37 -9.07 -0.39
CA CYS A 47 -4.25 -9.97 -0.58
C CYS A 47 -3.85 -10.70 0.70
N GLY A 48 -3.79 -10.00 1.83
CA GLY A 48 -3.42 -10.58 3.12
C GLY A 48 -4.43 -11.62 3.61
N VAL A 49 -5.74 -11.33 3.52
CA VAL A 49 -6.81 -12.26 3.88
C VAL A 49 -6.80 -13.48 2.95
N LEU A 50 -6.72 -13.27 1.63
CA LEU A 50 -6.67 -14.36 0.65
C LEU A 50 -5.47 -15.29 0.89
N ASN A 51 -4.34 -14.75 1.31
CA ASN A 51 -3.15 -15.54 1.61
C ASN A 51 -3.31 -16.40 2.88
N THR A 52 -4.23 -16.07 3.78
CA THR A 52 -4.47 -16.82 5.03
C THR A 52 -5.60 -17.85 4.94
N ILE A 53 -6.38 -17.89 3.84
CA ILE A 53 -7.48 -18.88 3.68
C ILE A 53 -6.92 -20.30 3.77
N PRO A 54 -7.31 -21.12 4.76
CA PRO A 54 -6.80 -22.48 4.89
C PRO A 54 -7.33 -23.38 3.77
N TYR A 55 -6.51 -24.30 3.32
CA TYR A 55 -6.95 -25.42 2.49
C TYR A 55 -6.38 -26.74 3.00
N THR A 56 -7.16 -27.79 2.90
CA THR A 56 -6.81 -29.13 3.39
C THR A 56 -6.75 -30.13 2.23
N LYS A 57 -6.20 -31.33 2.52
CA LYS A 57 -6.16 -32.42 1.54
C LYS A 57 -7.59 -32.92 1.15
N LYS A 58 -8.58 -32.62 2.01
CA LYS A 58 -10.00 -33.01 1.80
C LYS A 58 -10.76 -32.05 0.86
N ASP A 59 -10.21 -30.85 0.59
CA ASP A 59 -10.83 -29.89 -0.31
C ASP A 59 -10.76 -30.39 -1.77
N PRO A 60 -11.74 -30.02 -2.63
CA PRO A 60 -11.76 -30.35 -4.05
C PRO A 60 -10.49 -29.89 -4.76
N LEU A 61 -9.97 -30.66 -5.69
CA LEU A 61 -8.76 -30.35 -6.47
C LEU A 61 -8.76 -28.96 -7.08
N PRO A 62 -9.85 -28.47 -7.74
CA PRO A 62 -9.87 -27.15 -8.35
C PRO A 62 -9.72 -26.03 -7.31
N LYS A 63 -10.34 -26.14 -6.11
CA LYS A 63 -10.19 -25.16 -5.04
C LYS A 63 -8.74 -25.09 -4.53
N ARG A 64 -8.09 -26.25 -4.34
CA ARG A 64 -6.70 -26.33 -3.88
C ARG A 64 -5.74 -25.73 -4.91
N PHE A 65 -5.94 -26.05 -6.19
CA PHE A 65 -5.12 -25.52 -7.28
C PHE A 65 -5.28 -23.99 -7.38
N LEU A 66 -6.50 -23.49 -7.36
CA LEU A 66 -6.81 -22.05 -7.42
C LEU A 66 -6.17 -21.30 -6.25
N LEU A 67 -6.33 -21.77 -5.02
CA LEU A 67 -5.76 -21.12 -3.84
C LEU A 67 -4.22 -21.16 -3.86
N LYS A 68 -3.61 -22.24 -4.33
CA LYS A 68 -2.17 -22.36 -4.48
C LYS A 68 -1.63 -21.38 -5.53
N LEU A 69 -2.29 -21.30 -6.69
CA LEU A 69 -1.93 -20.36 -7.76
C LEU A 69 -2.05 -18.91 -7.27
N LEU A 70 -3.14 -18.58 -6.61
CA LEU A 70 -3.41 -17.25 -6.08
C LEU A 70 -2.35 -16.83 -5.04
N ARG A 71 -1.94 -17.73 -4.15
CA ARG A 71 -0.84 -17.48 -3.21
C ARG A 71 0.51 -17.26 -3.89
N ILE A 72 0.79 -17.99 -4.97
CA ILE A 72 2.02 -17.79 -5.74
C ILE A 72 2.01 -16.39 -6.37
N ILE A 73 0.89 -15.99 -6.98
CA ILE A 73 0.74 -14.66 -7.59
C ILE A 73 0.90 -13.56 -6.54
N ILE A 74 0.21 -13.67 -5.39
CA ILE A 74 0.32 -12.70 -4.29
C ILE A 74 1.77 -12.65 -3.78
N ARG A 75 2.46 -13.78 -3.63
CA ARG A 75 3.84 -13.82 -3.19
C ARG A 75 4.76 -13.10 -4.17
N ILE A 76 4.66 -13.40 -5.47
CA ILE A 76 5.44 -12.73 -6.50
C ILE A 76 5.19 -11.22 -6.47
N TYR A 77 3.92 -10.81 -6.40
CA TYR A 77 3.54 -9.40 -6.26
C TYR A 77 4.21 -8.74 -5.06
N VAL A 78 4.08 -9.34 -3.88
CA VAL A 78 4.66 -8.79 -2.64
C VAL A 78 6.19 -8.75 -2.71
N GLU A 79 6.85 -9.81 -3.19
CA GLU A 79 8.30 -9.88 -3.28
C GLU A 79 8.86 -8.85 -4.28
N VAL A 80 8.24 -8.69 -5.45
CA VAL A 80 8.67 -7.72 -6.48
C VAL A 80 8.51 -6.29 -5.96
N PHE A 81 7.33 -5.92 -5.47
CA PHE A 81 7.05 -4.53 -5.08
C PHE A 81 7.70 -4.11 -3.76
N ARG A 82 8.02 -5.04 -2.85
CA ARG A 82 8.79 -4.75 -1.64
C ARG A 82 10.31 -4.87 -1.84
N GLY A 83 10.73 -5.67 -2.81
CA GLY A 83 12.14 -5.90 -3.10
C GLY A 83 12.78 -4.87 -4.04
N THR A 84 11.98 -3.99 -4.66
CA THR A 84 12.49 -2.98 -5.59
C THR A 84 12.20 -1.56 -5.11
N PRO A 85 13.12 -0.58 -5.36
CA PRO A 85 12.87 0.82 -5.01
C PRO A 85 11.65 1.39 -5.75
N MET A 86 10.81 2.18 -5.05
CA MET A 86 9.59 2.76 -5.64
C MET A 86 9.91 3.68 -6.84
N VAL A 87 11.04 4.38 -6.82
CA VAL A 87 11.48 5.22 -7.95
C VAL A 87 11.70 4.38 -9.21
N LEU A 88 12.34 3.21 -9.08
CA LEU A 88 12.55 2.29 -10.21
C LEU A 88 11.21 1.78 -10.75
N GLN A 89 10.27 1.43 -9.87
CA GLN A 89 8.92 1.03 -10.25
C GLN A 89 8.20 2.15 -11.01
N SER A 90 8.35 3.39 -10.55
CA SER A 90 7.74 4.57 -11.19
C SER A 90 8.25 4.77 -12.60
N VAL A 91 9.57 4.69 -12.80
CA VAL A 91 10.20 4.81 -14.13
C VAL A 91 9.72 3.69 -15.05
N PHE A 92 9.72 2.45 -14.56
CA PHE A 92 9.29 1.30 -15.36
C PHE A 92 7.80 1.36 -15.74
N ILE A 93 6.93 1.70 -14.79
CA ILE A 93 5.49 1.75 -15.05
C ILE A 93 5.12 2.94 -15.92
N TYR A 94 5.67 4.13 -15.65
CA TYR A 94 5.30 5.35 -16.35
C TYR A 94 5.90 5.46 -17.74
N TYR A 95 7.15 5.03 -17.94
CA TYR A 95 7.86 5.09 -19.24
C TYR A 95 8.01 3.73 -19.90
N GLY A 96 8.29 2.68 -19.15
CA GLY A 96 8.54 1.34 -19.68
C GLY A 96 7.29 0.69 -20.25
N LEU A 97 6.17 0.69 -19.52
CA LEU A 97 4.93 0.09 -20.02
C LEU A 97 4.43 0.71 -21.35
N PRO A 98 4.38 2.04 -21.50
CA PRO A 98 4.06 2.65 -22.81
C PRO A 98 5.02 2.24 -23.91
N TYR A 99 6.32 2.20 -23.63
CA TYR A 99 7.33 1.80 -24.62
C TYR A 99 7.12 0.36 -25.11
N PHE A 100 6.94 -0.60 -24.20
CA PHE A 100 6.75 -2.01 -24.57
C PHE A 100 5.37 -2.33 -25.16
N SER A 101 4.35 -1.51 -24.86
CA SER A 101 2.99 -1.69 -25.34
C SER A 101 2.64 -0.88 -26.60
N ASN A 102 3.63 -0.27 -27.27
CA ASN A 102 3.38 0.66 -28.38
C ASN A 102 2.37 1.77 -28.02
N ASN A 103 2.51 2.35 -26.82
CA ASN A 103 1.63 3.36 -26.24
C ASN A 103 0.19 2.90 -25.88
N ALA A 104 -0.12 1.62 -25.97
CA ALA A 104 -1.44 1.10 -25.59
C ALA A 104 -1.73 1.29 -24.07
N LEU A 105 -0.69 1.25 -23.23
CA LEU A 105 -0.76 1.44 -21.76
C LEU A 105 -0.19 2.80 -21.33
N ARG A 106 -0.47 3.86 -22.08
CA ARG A 106 -0.03 5.21 -21.74
C ARG A 106 -0.96 5.84 -20.69
N PHE A 107 -0.37 6.52 -19.73
CA PHE A 107 -1.10 7.31 -18.75
C PHE A 107 -1.23 8.76 -19.24
N ASP A 108 -2.44 9.22 -19.47
CA ASP A 108 -2.70 10.62 -19.86
C ASP A 108 -2.64 11.57 -18.66
N ASN A 109 -2.87 11.04 -17.44
CA ASN A 109 -2.88 11.81 -16.22
C ASN A 109 -1.77 11.37 -15.28
N ILE A 110 -0.80 12.26 -15.04
CA ILE A 110 0.36 12.02 -14.15
C ILE A 110 -0.10 11.71 -12.73
N PHE A 111 -1.14 12.40 -12.22
CA PHE A 111 -1.66 12.15 -10.88
C PHE A 111 -2.25 10.74 -10.76
N ALA A 112 -2.98 10.28 -11.76
CA ALA A 112 -3.54 8.93 -11.79
C ALA A 112 -2.44 7.87 -11.86
N ALA A 113 -1.39 8.09 -12.66
CA ALA A 113 -0.24 7.20 -12.71
C ALA A 113 0.49 7.11 -11.37
N ALA A 114 0.78 8.26 -10.76
CA ALA A 114 1.41 8.31 -9.44
C ALA A 114 0.54 7.63 -8.37
N LEU A 115 -0.78 7.88 -8.37
CA LEU A 115 -1.72 7.25 -7.46
C LEU A 115 -1.70 5.72 -7.59
N LEU A 116 -1.73 5.21 -8.81
CA LEU A 116 -1.68 3.77 -9.08
C LEU A 116 -0.36 3.15 -8.57
N ILE A 117 0.77 3.76 -8.90
CA ILE A 117 2.10 3.25 -8.53
C ILE A 117 2.24 3.19 -7.01
N VAL A 118 1.93 4.30 -6.32
CA VAL A 118 2.04 4.37 -4.86
C VAL A 118 1.04 3.43 -4.19
N ALA A 119 -0.20 3.31 -4.71
CA ALA A 119 -1.21 2.41 -4.18
C ALA A 119 -0.83 0.92 -4.31
N ILE A 120 -0.28 0.52 -5.46
CA ILE A 120 0.20 -0.86 -5.67
C ILE A 120 1.39 -1.16 -4.75
N ASN A 121 2.34 -0.25 -4.64
CA ASN A 121 3.48 -0.42 -3.74
C ASN A 121 3.02 -0.54 -2.29
N THR A 122 2.19 0.40 -1.81
CA THR A 122 1.59 0.36 -0.47
C THR A 122 0.80 -0.92 -0.22
N GLY A 123 0.06 -1.39 -1.23
CA GLY A 123 -0.70 -2.64 -1.18
C GLY A 123 0.17 -3.86 -0.91
N ALA A 124 1.37 -3.91 -1.48
CA ALA A 124 2.31 -5.00 -1.23
C ALA A 124 2.83 -5.01 0.22
N TYR A 125 3.17 -3.83 0.78
CA TYR A 125 3.55 -3.70 2.18
C TYR A 125 2.39 -4.05 3.12
N MET A 126 1.19 -3.56 2.81
CA MET A 126 0.00 -3.85 3.60
C MET A 126 -0.43 -5.31 3.54
N ALA A 127 -0.27 -6.00 2.41
CA ALA A 127 -0.57 -7.43 2.29
C ALA A 127 0.24 -8.27 3.28
N GLU A 128 1.53 -7.96 3.43
CA GLU A 128 2.38 -8.63 4.41
C GLU A 128 2.03 -8.24 5.85
N SER A 129 1.73 -6.95 6.11
CA SER A 129 1.30 -6.48 7.43
C SER A 129 -0.02 -7.13 7.87
N VAL A 130 -0.98 -7.26 6.95
CA VAL A 130 -2.26 -7.94 7.21
C VAL A 130 -2.04 -9.41 7.48
N ARG A 131 -1.23 -10.09 6.65
CA ARG A 131 -0.87 -11.50 6.87
C ARG A 131 -0.20 -11.70 8.24
N GLY A 132 0.78 -10.86 8.57
CA GLY A 132 1.47 -10.89 9.87
C GLY A 132 0.52 -10.60 11.03
N GLY A 133 -0.35 -9.60 10.90
CA GLY A 133 -1.34 -9.25 11.91
C GLY A 133 -2.35 -10.38 12.18
N ILE A 134 -2.77 -11.11 11.14
CA ILE A 134 -3.66 -12.28 11.29
C ILE A 134 -2.93 -13.43 11.99
N ILE A 135 -1.69 -13.71 11.59
CA ILE A 135 -0.89 -14.81 12.14
C ILE A 135 -0.47 -14.54 13.60
N SER A 136 -0.34 -13.27 13.99
CA SER A 136 0.01 -12.89 15.38
C SER A 136 -1.09 -13.10 16.39
N ILE A 137 -2.33 -13.40 15.94
CA ILE A 137 -3.44 -13.70 16.85
C ILE A 137 -3.25 -15.12 17.40
N ASP A 138 -3.46 -15.26 18.71
CA ASP A 138 -3.36 -16.55 19.41
C ASP A 138 -4.24 -17.61 18.72
N PRO A 139 -3.68 -18.76 18.35
CA PRO A 139 -4.43 -19.88 17.75
C PRO A 139 -5.64 -20.32 18.60
N GLY A 140 -5.57 -20.19 19.92
CA GLY A 140 -6.68 -20.47 20.85
C GLY A 140 -7.94 -19.67 20.54
N GLN A 141 -7.83 -18.45 19.98
CA GLN A 141 -8.98 -17.67 19.51
C GLN A 141 -9.73 -18.38 18.38
N THR A 142 -8.97 -18.98 17.45
CA THR A 142 -9.56 -19.75 16.34
C THR A 142 -10.14 -21.07 16.83
N GLU A 143 -9.48 -21.74 17.76
CA GLU A 143 -9.94 -23.01 18.35
C GLU A 143 -11.20 -22.80 19.19
N GLY A 144 -11.23 -21.78 20.05
CA GLY A 144 -12.40 -21.42 20.86
C GLY A 144 -13.63 -21.06 20.02
N ALA A 145 -13.42 -20.25 18.94
CA ALA A 145 -14.50 -19.93 18.01
C ALA A 145 -15.07 -21.18 17.31
N LYS A 146 -14.21 -22.11 16.91
CA LYS A 146 -14.64 -23.38 16.30
C LYS A 146 -15.35 -24.30 17.31
N ALA A 147 -14.94 -24.31 18.58
CA ALA A 147 -15.56 -25.10 19.63
C ALA A 147 -17.03 -24.73 19.88
N ILE A 148 -17.36 -23.42 19.69
CA ILE A 148 -18.76 -22.95 19.75
C ILE A 148 -19.50 -23.02 18.40
N GLY A 149 -18.95 -23.74 17.42
CA GLY A 149 -19.61 -24.01 16.13
C GLY A 149 -19.47 -22.91 15.07
N MET A 150 -18.58 -21.90 15.24
CA MET A 150 -18.37 -20.87 14.23
C MET A 150 -17.71 -21.44 12.98
N THR A 151 -18.21 -21.05 11.81
CA THR A 151 -17.56 -21.33 10.53
C THR A 151 -16.25 -20.55 10.41
N HIS A 152 -15.36 -20.97 9.51
CA HIS A 152 -14.11 -20.25 9.27
C HIS A 152 -14.32 -18.76 8.94
N PHE A 153 -15.33 -18.46 8.12
CA PHE A 153 -15.66 -17.08 7.75
C PHE A 153 -16.14 -16.27 8.96
N GLN A 154 -17.04 -16.83 9.77
CA GLN A 154 -17.51 -16.19 11.01
C GLN A 154 -16.36 -15.94 11.99
N THR A 155 -15.49 -16.94 12.19
CA THR A 155 -14.29 -16.81 13.01
C THR A 155 -13.39 -15.69 12.51
N MET A 156 -13.12 -15.64 11.19
CA MET A 156 -12.27 -14.62 10.58
C MET A 156 -12.86 -13.22 10.78
N VAL A 157 -14.14 -13.02 10.48
CA VAL A 157 -14.76 -11.68 10.49
C VAL A 157 -15.03 -11.19 11.92
N ASN A 158 -15.53 -12.07 12.81
CA ASN A 158 -16.00 -11.63 14.13
C ASN A 158 -14.94 -11.73 15.23
N VAL A 159 -13.93 -12.59 15.08
CA VAL A 159 -12.94 -12.85 16.14
C VAL A 159 -11.53 -12.38 15.71
N ILE A 160 -11.05 -12.86 14.59
CA ILE A 160 -9.66 -12.65 14.17
C ILE A 160 -9.45 -11.25 13.59
N MET A 161 -10.29 -10.83 12.64
CA MET A 161 -10.09 -9.57 11.92
C MET A 161 -10.15 -8.34 12.82
N PRO A 162 -11.08 -8.21 13.79
CA PRO A 162 -11.08 -7.05 14.70
C PRO A 162 -9.82 -6.94 15.55
N GLN A 163 -9.24 -8.06 15.95
CA GLN A 163 -7.98 -8.12 16.71
C GLN A 163 -6.79 -7.81 15.80
N ALA A 164 -6.74 -8.45 14.62
CA ALA A 164 -5.68 -8.23 13.63
C ALA A 164 -5.62 -6.75 13.19
N LEU A 165 -6.77 -6.10 12.97
CA LEU A 165 -6.81 -4.68 12.58
C LEU A 165 -6.16 -3.78 13.63
N ARG A 166 -6.37 -4.05 14.93
CA ARG A 166 -5.69 -3.29 16.00
C ARG A 166 -4.17 -3.40 15.91
N ASN A 167 -3.65 -4.59 15.59
CA ASN A 167 -2.22 -4.84 15.43
C ASN A 167 -1.66 -4.18 14.15
N ILE A 168 -2.50 -3.99 13.12
CA ILE A 168 -2.11 -3.43 11.82
C ILE A 168 -2.20 -1.89 11.81
N MET A 169 -3.05 -1.27 12.65
CA MET A 169 -3.27 0.19 12.67
C MET A 169 -1.98 1.03 12.73
N PRO A 170 -0.97 0.71 13.58
CA PRO A 170 0.28 1.46 13.59
C PRO A 170 1.01 1.41 12.25
N GLN A 171 0.93 0.26 11.55
CA GLN A 171 1.57 0.09 10.25
C GLN A 171 0.87 0.91 9.15
N ILE A 172 -0.46 1.07 9.22
CA ILE A 172 -1.20 1.96 8.31
C ILE A 172 -0.71 3.39 8.44
N GLY A 173 -0.58 3.89 9.68
CA GLY A 173 -0.04 5.22 9.95
C GLY A 173 1.40 5.39 9.46
N ASN A 174 2.25 4.38 9.67
CA ASN A 174 3.63 4.38 9.20
C ASN A 174 3.70 4.43 7.65
N ASN A 175 2.89 3.62 6.96
CA ASN A 175 2.83 3.65 5.49
C ASN A 175 2.37 5.01 4.96
N PHE A 176 1.41 5.66 5.59
CA PHE A 176 1.00 7.01 5.21
C PHE A 176 2.17 8.01 5.30
N ILE A 177 2.93 7.98 6.41
CA ILE A 177 4.11 8.84 6.59
C ILE A 177 5.19 8.54 5.55
N ILE A 178 5.43 7.26 5.23
CA ILE A 178 6.38 6.85 4.19
C ILE A 178 5.93 7.40 2.84
N ASN A 179 4.66 7.25 2.48
CA ASN A 179 4.12 7.74 1.22
C ASN A 179 4.28 9.26 1.09
N VAL A 180 4.01 10.04 2.14
CA VAL A 180 4.24 11.50 2.14
C VAL A 180 5.71 11.83 1.87
N LYS A 181 6.65 11.09 2.46
CA LYS A 181 8.10 11.29 2.25
C LYS A 181 8.53 10.93 0.84
N GLU A 182 8.09 9.77 0.33
CA GLU A 182 8.49 9.28 -0.99
C GLU A 182 7.91 10.14 -2.12
N ILE A 183 6.64 10.56 -2.02
CA ILE A 183 6.03 11.48 -2.98
C ILE A 183 6.74 12.84 -2.96
N GLY A 184 7.08 13.35 -1.78
CA GLY A 184 7.81 14.61 -1.62
C GLY A 184 9.19 14.57 -2.28
N ARG A 185 9.90 13.43 -2.23
CA ARG A 185 11.20 13.24 -2.89
C ARG A 185 11.12 13.18 -4.41
N ALA A 186 10.01 12.70 -4.95
CA ALA A 186 9.83 12.59 -6.41
C ALA A 186 9.60 13.95 -7.10
N HIS A 187 9.37 15.01 -6.35
CA HIS A 187 9.17 16.37 -6.83
C HIS A 187 10.43 17.27 -6.75
N VAL A 188 11.54 16.74 -6.25
CA VAL A 188 12.85 17.40 -6.19
C VAL A 188 13.75 16.84 -7.26
#